data_5e45743ae4818840991725eea2cdb30c
#
_entry.id   5e45743ae4818840991725eea2cdb30c
#
_cell.length_a   1.000
_cell.length_b   1.000
_cell.length_c   1.000
_cell.angle_alpha   90.00
_cell.angle_beta   90.00
_cell.angle_gamma   90.00
#
_symmetry.space_group_name_H-M   'P 1'
#
loop_
_entity.id
_entity.type
_entity.pdbx_description
1 polymer ?
#
loop_
_entity_poly.entity_id
_entity_poly.type
_entity_poly.pdbx_seq_one_letter_code
_entity_poly.pdbx_strand_id
1 'polypeptide(L)'
;HLDNSFEGEAAIALEYLASQSKVEEVYTFPWTGEELDYRPLFEEMIQSKLKGQSPSVIARGFHRSLAQAVVDVIQSLCEEYDTNYAVLSGGVFHNSLLVSDIFDLLEGSKIEILYDDEVPLGDNCISLGQAAILSATIIE
;
A
#
# COMPACT_ATOMS: atom_id res chain seq x y z
N HIS A 1 20.19 1.44 7.22
CA HIS A 1 19.88 2.40 8.29
C HIS A 1 19.60 1.64 9.57
N LEU A 2 20.33 1.92 10.63
CA LEU A 2 20.08 1.37 11.96
C LEU A 2 19.32 2.38 12.85
N ASP A 3 19.34 3.66 12.44
CA ASP A 3 18.66 4.75 13.13
C ASP A 3 17.89 5.58 12.10
N ASN A 4 16.63 5.93 12.40
CA ASN A 4 15.83 6.87 11.64
C ASN A 4 15.99 8.27 12.24
N SER A 5 16.17 9.30 11.39
CA SER A 5 16.25 10.69 11.80
C SER A 5 14.87 11.35 11.88
N PHE A 6 13.87 10.77 11.20
CA PHE A 6 12.47 11.18 11.22
C PHE A 6 11.54 9.99 10.93
N GLU A 7 10.26 10.16 11.24
CA GLU A 7 9.22 9.16 11.00
C GLU A 7 9.03 8.91 9.49
N GLY A 8 9.01 7.62 9.11
CA GLY A 8 8.84 7.21 7.71
C GLY A 8 10.12 7.21 6.87
N GLU A 9 11.29 7.62 7.39
CA GLU A 9 12.54 7.68 6.64
C GLU A 9 12.88 6.35 5.93
N ALA A 10 12.74 5.23 6.63
CA ALA A 10 13.03 3.92 6.07
C ALA A 10 12.07 3.55 4.91
N ALA A 11 10.79 3.90 5.03
CA ALA A 11 9.78 3.66 3.99
C ALA A 11 10.06 4.52 2.74
N ILE A 12 10.38 5.79 2.93
CA ILE A 12 10.75 6.72 1.84
C ILE A 12 12.03 6.25 1.13
N ALA A 13 13.04 5.83 1.90
CA ALA A 13 14.28 5.30 1.32
C ALA A 13 14.03 4.00 0.53
N LEU A 14 13.14 3.14 1.00
CA LEU A 14 12.78 1.91 0.31
C LEU A 14 11.99 2.19 -0.99
N GLU A 15 11.05 3.15 -0.97
CA GLU A 15 10.32 3.61 -2.15
C GLU A 15 11.28 4.19 -3.20
N TYR A 16 12.18 5.10 -2.78
CA TYR A 16 13.20 5.64 -3.67
C TYR A 16 14.06 4.54 -4.29
N LEU A 17 14.48 3.56 -3.50
CA LEU A 17 15.28 2.43 -4.00
C LEU A 17 14.49 1.59 -5.00
N ALA A 18 13.22 1.34 -4.75
CA ALA A 18 12.32 0.60 -5.64
C ALA A 18 12.13 1.33 -6.98
N SER A 19 12.02 2.66 -6.97
CA SER A 19 11.85 3.47 -8.19
C SER A 19 13.06 3.41 -9.15
N GLN A 20 14.21 2.94 -8.67
CA GLN A 20 15.42 2.77 -9.50
C GLN A 20 15.41 1.47 -10.33
N SER A 21 14.43 0.58 -10.13
CA SER A 21 14.30 -0.67 -10.88
C SER A 21 13.02 -0.66 -11.72
N LYS A 22 13.14 -1.19 -12.95
CA LYS A 22 12.00 -1.50 -13.81
C LYS A 22 11.68 -2.99 -13.83
N VAL A 23 12.42 -3.80 -13.07
CA VAL A 23 12.18 -5.24 -12.96
C VAL A 23 11.04 -5.46 -12.01
N GLU A 24 9.97 -6.06 -12.51
CA GLU A 24 8.78 -6.40 -11.71
C GLU A 24 8.84 -7.87 -11.33
N GLU A 25 9.55 -8.17 -10.26
CA GLU A 25 9.49 -9.46 -9.60
C GLU A 25 8.38 -9.40 -8.55
N VAL A 26 7.61 -10.47 -8.41
CA VAL A 26 6.53 -10.56 -7.40
C VAL A 26 6.87 -11.70 -6.46
N TYR A 27 6.90 -11.40 -5.17
CA TYR A 27 7.08 -12.37 -4.10
C TYR A 27 5.72 -12.86 -3.59
N THR A 28 5.69 -14.03 -3.00
CA THR A 28 4.49 -14.61 -2.44
C THR A 28 4.06 -13.87 -1.16
N PHE A 29 2.90 -13.23 -1.20
CA PHE A 29 2.33 -12.53 -0.04
C PHE A 29 0.82 -12.80 0.02
N PRO A 30 0.40 -14.01 0.45
CA PRO A 30 -0.96 -14.46 0.32
C PRO A 30 -1.90 -13.83 1.34
N TRP A 31 -3.11 -13.51 0.89
CA TRP A 31 -4.26 -13.26 1.74
C TRP A 31 -4.91 -14.58 2.14
N THR A 32 -5.09 -14.83 3.43
CA THR A 32 -5.65 -16.08 3.98
C THR A 32 -7.17 -16.02 4.19
N GLY A 33 -7.79 -14.87 3.96
CA GLY A 33 -9.17 -14.57 4.33
C GLY A 33 -9.29 -13.86 5.69
N GLU A 34 -8.23 -13.85 6.50
CA GLU A 34 -8.19 -13.20 7.81
C GLU A 34 -6.95 -12.30 7.98
N GLU A 35 -5.81 -12.72 7.42
CA GLU A 35 -4.54 -11.99 7.55
C GLU A 35 -3.68 -12.12 6.28
N LEU A 36 -2.77 -11.18 6.08
CA LEU A 36 -1.70 -11.28 5.09
C LEU A 36 -0.53 -12.04 5.70
N ASP A 37 -0.18 -13.21 5.14
CA ASP A 37 0.95 -13.99 5.61
C ASP A 37 2.27 -13.47 5.04
N TYR A 38 3.00 -12.70 5.82
CA TYR A 38 4.28 -12.09 5.43
C TYR A 38 5.47 -13.07 5.38
N ARG A 39 5.34 -14.28 5.92
CA ARG A 39 6.45 -15.23 6.04
C ARG A 39 7.05 -15.64 4.69
N PRO A 40 6.26 -16.04 3.67
CA PRO A 40 6.81 -16.35 2.36
C PRO A 40 7.48 -15.14 1.71
N LEU A 41 6.89 -13.95 1.85
CA LEU A 41 7.44 -12.70 1.32
C LEU A 41 8.88 -12.48 1.80
N PHE A 42 9.10 -12.52 3.12
CA PHE A 42 10.43 -12.32 3.68
C PHE A 42 11.40 -13.43 3.32
N GLU A 43 10.95 -14.70 3.29
CA GLU A 43 11.78 -15.82 2.89
C GLU A 43 12.30 -15.65 1.45
N GLU A 44 11.43 -15.33 0.49
CA GLU A 44 11.80 -15.11 -0.90
C GLU A 44 12.71 -13.89 -1.08
N MET A 45 12.45 -12.78 -0.37
CA MET A 45 13.33 -11.60 -0.37
C MET A 45 14.74 -11.93 0.15
N ILE A 46 14.84 -12.73 1.21
CA ILE A 46 16.12 -13.19 1.76
C ILE A 46 16.84 -14.05 0.71
N GLN A 47 16.15 -14.98 0.07
CA GLN A 47 16.72 -15.81 -0.99
C GLN A 47 17.21 -14.97 -2.18
N SER A 48 16.45 -13.97 -2.59
CA SER A 48 16.84 -13.03 -3.65
C SER A 48 18.11 -12.28 -3.29
N LYS A 49 18.23 -11.84 -2.04
CA LYS A 49 19.44 -11.19 -1.53
C LYS A 49 20.65 -12.15 -1.52
N LEU A 50 20.45 -13.40 -1.10
CA LEU A 50 21.52 -14.41 -1.06
C LEU A 50 21.98 -14.80 -2.47
N LYS A 51 21.11 -14.74 -3.47
CA LYS A 51 21.44 -14.93 -4.89
C LYS A 51 22.14 -13.72 -5.52
N GLY A 52 22.33 -12.63 -4.76
CA GLY A 52 23.05 -11.44 -5.21
C GLY A 52 22.19 -10.47 -6.06
N GLN A 53 20.87 -10.56 -5.98
CA GLN A 53 20.02 -9.56 -6.62
C GLN A 53 20.27 -8.17 -6.05
N SER A 54 20.12 -7.15 -6.90
CA SER A 54 20.35 -5.77 -6.47
C SER A 54 19.27 -5.33 -5.46
N PRO A 55 19.64 -4.48 -4.50
CA PRO A 55 18.67 -3.95 -3.54
C PRO A 55 17.48 -3.25 -4.18
N SER A 56 17.67 -2.58 -5.33
CA SER A 56 16.58 -1.92 -6.05
C SER A 56 15.56 -2.91 -6.64
N VAL A 57 16.03 -4.05 -7.16
CA VAL A 57 15.14 -5.12 -7.66
C VAL A 57 14.33 -5.71 -6.51
N ILE A 58 14.98 -6.00 -5.37
CA ILE A 58 14.30 -6.55 -4.18
C ILE A 58 13.27 -5.54 -3.65
N ALA A 59 13.63 -4.25 -3.55
CA ALA A 59 12.73 -3.21 -3.10
C ALA A 59 11.53 -3.03 -4.05
N ARG A 60 11.74 -3.11 -5.38
CA ARG A 60 10.67 -3.04 -6.37
C ARG A 60 9.73 -4.25 -6.25
N GLY A 61 10.30 -5.45 -6.12
CA GLY A 61 9.54 -6.67 -5.89
C GLY A 61 8.68 -6.61 -4.63
N PHE A 62 9.22 -6.09 -3.53
CA PHE A 62 8.46 -5.85 -2.30
C PHE A 62 7.24 -4.96 -2.54
N HIS A 63 7.41 -3.79 -3.20
CA HIS A 63 6.32 -2.87 -3.47
C HIS A 63 5.24 -3.51 -4.35
N ARG A 64 5.65 -4.21 -5.42
CA ARG A 64 4.70 -4.89 -6.30
C ARG A 64 3.93 -5.99 -5.60
N SER A 65 4.61 -6.77 -4.75
CA SER A 65 3.98 -7.84 -3.95
C SER A 65 3.00 -7.27 -2.91
N LEU A 66 3.36 -6.14 -2.28
CA LEU A 66 2.47 -5.45 -1.35
C LEU A 66 1.23 -4.91 -2.06
N ALA A 67 1.40 -4.29 -3.24
CA ALA A 67 0.29 -3.81 -4.05
C ALA A 67 -0.65 -4.96 -4.44
N GLN A 68 -0.10 -6.09 -4.89
CA GLN A 68 -0.89 -7.27 -5.22
C GLN A 68 -1.67 -7.79 -4.02
N ALA A 69 -1.03 -7.90 -2.85
CA ALA A 69 -1.69 -8.35 -1.63
C ALA A 69 -2.83 -7.40 -1.21
N VAL A 70 -2.64 -6.07 -1.34
CA VAL A 70 -3.69 -5.09 -1.09
C VAL A 70 -4.86 -5.27 -2.06
N VAL A 71 -4.58 -5.49 -3.34
CA VAL A 71 -5.62 -5.75 -4.36
C VAL A 71 -6.38 -7.04 -4.07
N ASP A 72 -5.70 -8.11 -3.68
CA ASP A 72 -6.33 -9.38 -3.32
C ASP A 72 -7.30 -9.21 -2.14
N VAL A 73 -6.90 -8.42 -1.12
CA VAL A 73 -7.78 -8.06 0.01
C VAL A 73 -8.98 -7.25 -0.45
N ILE A 74 -8.75 -6.21 -1.26
CA ILE A 74 -9.82 -5.35 -1.79
C ILE A 74 -10.84 -6.20 -2.57
N GLN A 75 -10.39 -7.06 -3.47
CA GLN A 75 -11.27 -7.92 -4.26
C GLN A 75 -12.08 -8.87 -3.38
N SER A 76 -11.42 -9.53 -2.43
CA SER A 76 -12.08 -10.44 -1.47
C SER A 76 -13.16 -9.73 -0.66
N LEU A 77 -12.86 -8.54 -0.13
CA LEU A 77 -13.82 -7.77 0.67
C LEU A 77 -14.94 -7.19 -0.19
N CYS A 78 -14.65 -6.73 -1.40
CA CYS A 78 -15.69 -6.26 -2.33
C CYS A 78 -16.67 -7.37 -2.70
N GLU A 79 -16.21 -8.60 -2.87
CA GLU A 79 -17.08 -9.77 -3.08
C GLU A 79 -17.89 -10.10 -1.82
N GLU A 80 -17.26 -10.12 -0.64
CA GLU A 80 -17.93 -10.46 0.63
C GLU A 80 -19.04 -9.46 0.98
N TYR A 81 -18.81 -8.15 0.76
CA TYR A 81 -19.74 -7.09 1.13
C TYR A 81 -20.63 -6.61 -0.03
N ASP A 82 -20.58 -7.27 -1.19
CA ASP A 82 -21.34 -6.91 -2.40
C ASP A 82 -21.21 -5.41 -2.75
N THR A 83 -19.96 -4.92 -2.78
CA THR A 83 -19.62 -3.54 -3.10
C THR A 83 -18.59 -3.45 -4.20
N ASN A 84 -18.56 -2.32 -4.92
CA ASN A 84 -17.52 -2.01 -5.90
C ASN A 84 -16.66 -0.82 -5.48
N TYR A 85 -16.72 -0.42 -4.21
CA TYR A 85 -15.98 0.74 -3.68
C TYR A 85 -14.97 0.30 -2.64
N ALA A 86 -13.75 0.82 -2.74
CA ALA A 86 -12.74 0.69 -1.69
C ALA A 86 -12.10 2.06 -1.42
N VAL A 87 -11.79 2.34 -0.16
CA VAL A 87 -11.16 3.60 0.27
C VAL A 87 -9.73 3.33 0.67
N LEU A 88 -8.79 4.08 0.12
CA LEU A 88 -7.39 4.07 0.57
C LEU A 88 -7.18 5.23 1.55
N SER A 89 -6.81 4.92 2.79
CA SER A 89 -6.54 5.88 3.85
C SER A 89 -5.40 5.40 4.74
N GLY A 90 -4.67 6.35 5.32
CA GLY A 90 -3.53 6.07 6.19
C GLY A 90 -2.19 6.42 5.57
N GLY A 91 -1.18 6.59 6.43
CA GLY A 91 0.14 7.09 6.04
C GLY A 91 0.89 6.25 5.02
N VAL A 92 0.59 4.95 4.90
CA VAL A 92 1.22 4.07 3.91
C VAL A 92 0.91 4.50 2.47
N PHE A 93 -0.25 5.11 2.24
CA PHE A 93 -0.67 5.55 0.91
C PHE A 93 -0.09 6.91 0.49
N HIS A 94 0.81 7.50 1.29
CA HIS A 94 1.74 8.53 0.81
C HIS A 94 2.83 7.95 -0.11
N ASN A 95 3.01 6.63 -0.14
CA ASN A 95 3.90 5.96 -1.06
C ASN A 95 3.29 5.94 -2.46
N SER A 96 3.78 6.83 -3.32
CA SER A 96 3.23 7.03 -4.66
C SER A 96 3.43 5.82 -5.58
N LEU A 97 4.52 5.09 -5.40
CA LEU A 97 4.81 3.88 -6.16
C LEU A 97 3.81 2.77 -5.81
N LEU A 98 3.51 2.59 -4.52
CA LEU A 98 2.52 1.62 -4.06
C LEU A 98 1.12 1.95 -4.60
N VAL A 99 0.72 3.22 -4.51
CA VAL A 99 -0.59 3.68 -5.00
C VAL A 99 -0.71 3.47 -6.50
N SER A 100 0.31 3.87 -7.28
CA SER A 100 0.34 3.63 -8.73
C SER A 100 0.19 2.15 -9.07
N ASP A 101 0.91 1.26 -8.37
CA ASP A 101 0.83 -0.18 -8.59
C ASP A 101 -0.56 -0.74 -8.28
N ILE A 102 -1.25 -0.23 -7.25
CA ILE A 102 -2.62 -0.65 -6.91
C ILE A 102 -3.59 -0.25 -8.03
N PHE A 103 -3.50 0.99 -8.53
CA PHE A 103 -4.34 1.45 -9.63
C PHE A 103 -4.09 0.65 -10.90
N ASP A 104 -2.82 0.40 -11.24
CA ASP A 104 -2.45 -0.41 -12.41
C ASP A 104 -3.01 -1.84 -12.32
N LEU A 105 -2.95 -2.45 -11.13
CA LEU A 105 -3.46 -3.82 -10.91
C LEU A 105 -4.99 -3.92 -10.94
N LEU A 106 -5.69 -2.83 -10.62
CA LEU A 106 -7.15 -2.75 -10.68
C LEU A 106 -7.66 -2.24 -12.03
N GLU A 107 -6.78 -1.91 -12.96
CA GLU A 107 -7.18 -1.43 -14.28
C GLU A 107 -8.09 -2.47 -14.98
N GLY A 108 -9.25 -2.00 -15.46
CA GLY A 108 -10.26 -2.87 -16.09
C GLY A 108 -11.14 -3.66 -15.12
N SER A 109 -10.92 -3.58 -13.81
CA SER A 109 -11.86 -4.09 -12.81
C SER A 109 -13.09 -3.20 -12.70
N LYS A 110 -14.13 -3.67 -11.96
CA LYS A 110 -15.31 -2.87 -11.64
C LYS A 110 -15.17 -2.10 -10.32
N ILE A 111 -14.03 -2.25 -9.66
CA ILE A 111 -13.80 -1.66 -8.34
C ILE A 111 -13.33 -0.22 -8.53
N GLU A 112 -14.02 0.70 -7.89
CA GLU A 112 -13.68 2.12 -7.84
C GLU A 112 -12.92 2.40 -6.55
N ILE A 113 -11.70 2.92 -6.69
CA ILE A 113 -10.89 3.34 -5.55
C ILE A 113 -11.20 4.80 -5.22
N LEU A 114 -11.70 5.02 -4.02
CA LEU A 114 -11.86 6.34 -3.44
C LEU A 114 -10.54 6.73 -2.75
N TYR A 115 -9.84 7.60 -3.40
CA TYR A 115 -8.55 8.12 -3.00
C TYR A 115 -8.55 9.63 -3.17
N ASP A 116 -8.33 10.37 -2.09
CA ASP A 116 -8.34 11.82 -2.10
C ASP A 116 -6.91 12.34 -1.98
N ASP A 117 -6.48 13.14 -2.94
CA ASP A 117 -5.18 13.81 -2.98
C ASP A 117 -5.24 15.26 -2.46
N GLU A 118 -6.43 15.81 -2.26
CA GLU A 118 -6.63 17.15 -1.68
C GLU A 118 -6.61 17.14 -0.15
N VAL A 119 -7.01 16.01 0.47
CA VAL A 119 -7.02 15.85 1.93
C VAL A 119 -5.89 14.91 2.35
N PRO A 120 -5.05 15.28 3.32
CA PRO A 120 -3.97 14.42 3.79
C PRO A 120 -4.48 13.05 4.23
N LEU A 121 -3.85 11.98 3.74
CA LEU A 121 -4.28 10.59 3.98
C LEU A 121 -3.93 10.07 5.38
N GLY A 122 -3.03 10.74 6.09
CA GLY A 122 -2.57 10.34 7.42
C GLY A 122 -3.28 11.10 8.54
N ASP A 123 -2.69 11.07 9.75
CA ASP A 123 -3.24 11.68 10.97
C ASP A 123 -3.50 13.18 10.85
N ASN A 124 -2.88 13.84 9.88
CA ASN A 124 -3.06 15.28 9.62
C ASN A 124 -4.50 15.64 9.20
N CYS A 125 -5.31 14.68 8.74
CA CYS A 125 -6.71 14.91 8.38
C CYS A 125 -7.70 14.73 9.55
N ILE A 126 -7.27 14.22 10.70
CA ILE A 126 -8.15 13.93 11.85
C ILE A 126 -8.88 15.21 12.31
N SER A 127 -8.17 16.32 12.40
CA SER A 127 -8.76 17.61 12.81
C SER A 127 -9.82 18.11 11.83
N LEU A 128 -9.61 17.89 10.52
CA LEU A 128 -10.59 18.24 9.49
C LEU A 128 -11.82 17.34 9.61
N GLY A 129 -11.66 16.04 9.82
CA GLY A 129 -12.74 15.10 10.04
C GLY A 129 -13.57 15.43 11.27
N GLN A 130 -12.93 15.79 12.38
CA GLN A 130 -13.60 16.26 13.60
C GLN A 130 -14.40 17.54 13.36
N ALA A 131 -13.84 18.51 12.62
CA ALA A 131 -14.55 19.74 12.28
C ALA A 131 -15.76 19.48 11.38
N ALA A 132 -15.65 18.56 10.42
CA ALA A 132 -16.75 18.18 9.53
C ALA A 132 -17.90 17.52 10.32
N ILE A 133 -17.61 16.59 11.22
CA ILE A 133 -18.61 15.95 12.09
C ILE A 133 -19.29 16.98 12.97
N LEU A 134 -18.52 17.87 13.60
CA LEU A 134 -19.08 18.92 14.45
C LEU A 134 -19.99 19.87 13.66
N SER A 135 -19.59 20.26 12.46
CA SER A 135 -20.39 21.11 11.57
C SER A 135 -21.72 20.44 11.20
N ALA A 136 -21.72 19.15 10.89
CA ALA A 136 -22.93 18.41 10.58
C ALA A 136 -23.90 18.29 11.76
N THR A 137 -23.38 18.16 12.99
CA THR A 137 -24.22 18.05 14.23
C THR A 137 -24.79 19.37 14.72
N ILE A 138 -24.25 20.54 14.30
CA ILE A 138 -24.76 21.86 14.70
C ILE A 138 -25.90 22.33 13.77
N ILE A 139 -26.05 21.74 12.59
CA ILE A 139 -27.04 22.13 11.59
C ILE A 139 -28.39 21.44 11.79
N GLU A 140 -28.47 20.44 12.67
CA GLU A 140 -29.73 19.85 13.17
C GLU A 140 -30.31 20.63 14.36
#